data_2faf1c8c4484389253e286182a1855e4
#
_entry.id   2faf1c8c4484389253e286182a1855e4
#
_cell.length_a   1.000
_cell.length_b   1.000
_cell.length_c   1.000
_cell.angle_alpha   90.00
_cell.angle_beta   90.00
_cell.angle_gamma   90.00
#
_symmetry.space_group_name_H-M   'P 1'
#
loop_
_entity.id
_entity.type
_entity.pdbx_description
1 polymer ?
#
loop_
_entity_poly.entity_id
_entity_poly.type
_entity_poly.pdbx_seq_one_letter_code
_entity_poly.pdbx_strand_id
1 'polypeptide(L)'
;MLFAWMGFLKDANPIDPVLQQQISQFLLQPYIPITSAGLLRNAAGERQGYLVIFEADNRAAAEALVHESPVRAAGLYSEFHLFEFQNEIG
;
A
#
# COMPACT_ATOMS: atom_id res chain seq x y z
N MET A 1 -7.03 -14.91 -3.81
CA MET A 1 -5.82 -14.99 -2.97
C MET A 1 -5.58 -13.64 -2.32
N LEU A 2 -5.19 -13.64 -1.08
CA LEU A 2 -4.82 -12.41 -0.38
C LEU A 2 -3.34 -12.12 -0.57
N PHE A 3 -3.03 -10.82 -0.69
CA PHE A 3 -1.68 -10.32 -0.79
C PHE A 3 -1.47 -9.18 0.20
N ALA A 4 -0.26 -9.09 0.73
CA ALA A 4 0.15 -7.99 1.58
C ALA A 4 1.19 -7.15 0.82
N TRP A 5 0.85 -5.90 0.61
CA TRP A 5 1.74 -4.91 0.01
C TRP A 5 2.24 -3.99 1.10
N MET A 6 3.55 -3.92 1.27
CA MET A 6 4.19 -3.14 2.31
C MET A 6 5.23 -2.23 1.67
N GLY A 7 5.16 -0.94 1.96
CA GLY A 7 6.12 0.02 1.47
C GLY A 7 6.62 0.90 2.59
N PHE A 8 7.92 1.17 2.61
CA PHE A 8 8.55 2.06 3.56
C PHE A 8 8.95 3.36 2.87
N LEU A 9 8.46 4.47 3.41
CA LEU A 9 8.71 5.80 2.84
C LEU A 9 10.17 6.21 3.02
N LYS A 10 10.67 7.02 2.09
CA LYS A 10 12.06 7.52 2.14
C LYS A 10 12.32 8.45 3.31
N ASP A 11 11.28 9.18 3.73
CA ASP A 11 11.37 10.14 4.82
C ASP A 11 9.99 10.32 5.47
N ALA A 12 9.95 11.08 6.56
CA ALA A 12 8.72 11.36 7.31
C ALA A 12 8.07 12.68 6.88
N ASN A 13 8.51 13.27 5.77
CA ASN A 13 7.94 14.52 5.28
C ASN A 13 6.47 14.36 4.92
N PRO A 14 5.65 15.41 5.10
CA PRO A 14 4.26 15.37 4.68
C PRO A 14 4.12 15.05 3.20
N ILE A 15 3.12 14.24 2.87
CA ILE A 15 2.80 13.95 1.48
C ILE A 15 2.04 15.14 0.91
N ASP A 16 2.40 15.54 -0.33
CA ASP A 16 1.70 16.60 -1.04
C ASP A 16 0.18 16.34 -1.04
N PRO A 17 -0.66 17.34 -0.72
CA PRO A 17 -2.11 17.16 -0.66
C PRO A 17 -2.74 16.61 -1.95
N VAL A 18 -2.23 16.99 -3.11
CA VAL A 18 -2.72 16.46 -4.39
C VAL A 18 -2.42 14.97 -4.51
N LEU A 19 -1.20 14.57 -4.15
CA LEU A 19 -0.81 13.16 -4.16
C LEU A 19 -1.61 12.37 -3.12
N GLN A 20 -1.84 12.93 -1.94
CA GLN A 20 -2.66 12.30 -0.91
C GLN A 20 -4.07 12.02 -1.42
N GLN A 21 -4.66 12.95 -2.15
CA GLN A 21 -5.97 12.76 -2.74
C GLN A 21 -5.95 11.66 -3.80
N GLN A 22 -4.92 11.61 -4.63
CA GLN A 22 -4.76 10.56 -5.63
C GLN A 22 -4.65 9.17 -4.99
N ILE A 23 -3.91 9.06 -3.89
CA ILE A 23 -3.79 7.82 -3.13
C ILE A 23 -5.16 7.39 -2.58
N SER A 24 -5.90 8.31 -1.99
CA SER A 24 -7.23 8.03 -1.44
C SER A 24 -8.18 7.56 -2.54
N GLN A 25 -8.19 8.21 -3.68
CA GLN A 25 -9.02 7.83 -4.81
C GLN A 25 -8.64 6.45 -5.35
N PHE A 26 -7.36 6.15 -5.42
CA PHE A 26 -6.87 4.84 -5.86
C PHE A 26 -7.38 3.73 -4.92
N LEU A 27 -7.28 3.93 -3.61
CA LEU A 27 -7.70 2.94 -2.62
C LEU A 27 -9.22 2.74 -2.57
N LEU A 28 -9.99 3.73 -3.03
CA LEU A 28 -11.45 3.65 -3.02
C LEU A 28 -12.05 3.08 -4.31
N GLN A 29 -11.22 2.69 -5.27
CA GLN A 29 -11.73 2.13 -6.52
C GLN A 29 -12.40 0.78 -6.28
N PRO A 30 -13.61 0.58 -6.83
CA PRO A 30 -14.40 -0.61 -6.51
C PRO A 30 -13.81 -1.92 -7.05
N TYR A 31 -12.89 -1.86 -8.00
CA TYR A 31 -12.24 -3.05 -8.53
C TYR A 31 -11.03 -3.50 -7.71
N ILE A 32 -10.71 -2.78 -6.65
CA ILE A 32 -9.62 -3.16 -5.75
C ILE A 32 -10.24 -3.68 -4.45
N PRO A 33 -10.33 -5.00 -4.25
CA PRO A 33 -10.95 -5.55 -3.04
C PRO A 33 -9.93 -5.49 -1.88
N ILE A 34 -9.89 -4.36 -1.21
CA ILE A 34 -9.01 -4.15 -0.07
C ILE A 34 -9.67 -4.67 1.21
N THR A 35 -8.98 -5.57 1.89
CA THR A 35 -9.42 -6.10 3.18
C THR A 35 -9.04 -5.16 4.32
N SER A 36 -7.82 -4.62 4.26
CA SER A 36 -7.29 -3.74 5.29
C SER A 36 -6.20 -2.86 4.70
N ALA A 37 -6.12 -1.61 5.14
CA ALA A 37 -5.08 -0.69 4.72
C ALA A 37 -4.79 0.28 5.85
N GLY A 38 -3.53 0.60 6.06
CA GLY A 38 -3.17 1.52 7.13
C GLY A 38 -1.74 2.00 7.06
N LEU A 39 -1.45 2.94 7.94
CA LEU A 39 -0.13 3.51 8.10
C LEU A 39 0.69 2.71 9.08
N LEU A 40 1.98 2.59 8.80
CA LEU A 40 2.97 2.08 9.73
C LEU A 40 3.68 3.26 10.37
N ARG A 41 3.73 3.26 11.71
CA ARG A 41 4.38 4.33 12.47
C ARG A 41 5.47 3.74 13.37
N ASN A 42 6.52 4.51 13.61
CA ASN A 42 7.55 4.13 14.56
C ASN A 42 7.12 4.47 16.01
N ALA A 43 8.00 4.20 16.97
CA ALA A 43 7.72 4.46 18.38
C ALA A 43 7.51 5.95 18.70
N ALA A 44 8.08 6.84 17.87
CA ALA A 44 7.90 8.29 18.00
C ALA A 44 6.61 8.79 17.34
N GLY A 45 5.81 7.91 16.72
CA GLY A 45 4.59 8.28 16.04
C GLY A 45 4.78 8.80 14.63
N GLU A 46 5.99 8.73 14.10
CA GLU A 46 6.30 9.22 12.76
C GLU A 46 5.89 8.20 11.70
N ARG A 47 5.43 8.70 10.55
CA ARG A 47 5.05 7.86 9.42
C ARG A 47 6.28 7.14 8.87
N GLN A 48 6.19 5.81 8.77
CA GLN A 48 7.25 4.97 8.22
C GLN A 48 6.86 4.35 6.89
N GLY A 49 5.58 4.05 6.69
CA GLY A 49 5.13 3.40 5.48
C GLY A 49 3.66 3.05 5.49
N TYR A 50 3.31 2.12 4.61
CA TYR A 50 1.95 1.62 4.44
C TYR A 50 1.92 0.10 4.42
N LEU A 51 0.82 -0.45 4.92
CA LEU A 51 0.47 -1.86 4.75
C LEU A 51 -0.92 -1.93 4.13
N VAL A 52 -1.04 -2.65 3.02
CA VAL A 52 -2.32 -2.88 2.36
C VAL A 52 -2.50 -4.38 2.18
N ILE A 53 -3.63 -4.92 2.64
CA ILE A 53 -4.01 -6.31 2.41
C ILE A 53 -5.19 -6.30 1.45
N PHE A 54 -5.03 -6.98 0.32
CA PHE A 54 -6.01 -6.96 -0.76
C PHE A 54 -6.08 -8.32 -1.44
N GLU A 55 -7.15 -8.51 -2.21
CA GLU A 55 -7.37 -9.75 -2.93
C GLU A 55 -7.03 -9.59 -4.41
N ALA A 56 -6.43 -10.61 -5.02
CA ALA A 56 -6.16 -10.68 -6.43
C ALA A 56 -6.19 -12.15 -6.88
N ASP A 57 -6.40 -12.37 -8.18
CA ASP A 57 -6.52 -13.74 -8.72
C ASP A 57 -5.20 -14.51 -8.68
N ASN A 58 -4.09 -13.80 -8.82
CA ASN A 58 -2.75 -14.38 -8.83
C ASN A 58 -1.71 -13.29 -8.55
N ARG A 59 -0.45 -13.71 -8.43
CA ARG A 59 0.64 -12.78 -8.15
C ARG A 59 0.84 -11.74 -9.26
N ALA A 60 0.71 -12.13 -10.51
CA ALA A 60 0.86 -11.20 -11.63
C ALA A 60 -0.18 -10.08 -11.58
N ALA A 61 -1.44 -10.42 -11.25
CA ALA A 61 -2.50 -9.43 -11.07
C ALA A 61 -2.21 -8.51 -9.89
N ALA A 62 -1.70 -9.05 -8.78
CA ALA A 62 -1.33 -8.27 -7.61
C ALA A 62 -0.19 -7.30 -7.93
N GLU A 63 0.84 -7.75 -8.64
CA GLU A 63 1.95 -6.91 -9.06
C GLU A 63 1.50 -5.78 -9.97
N ALA A 64 0.62 -6.06 -10.93
CA ALA A 64 0.09 -5.05 -11.84
C ALA A 64 -0.65 -3.96 -11.06
N LEU A 65 -1.47 -4.35 -10.08
CA LEU A 65 -2.21 -3.41 -9.25
C LEU A 65 -1.29 -2.49 -8.46
N VAL A 66 -0.26 -3.06 -7.87
CA VAL A 66 0.73 -2.31 -7.08
C VAL A 66 1.48 -1.30 -7.97
N HIS A 67 1.83 -1.69 -9.20
CA HIS A 67 2.51 -0.80 -10.13
C HIS A 67 1.66 0.41 -10.53
N GLU A 68 0.35 0.31 -10.48
CA GLU A 68 -0.57 1.41 -10.77
C GLU A 68 -0.68 2.42 -9.62
N SER A 69 -0.16 2.09 -8.43
CA SER A 69 -0.30 2.96 -7.25
C SER A 69 0.37 4.31 -7.45
N PRO A 70 -0.31 5.42 -7.14
CA PRO A 70 0.29 6.76 -7.20
C PRO A 70 1.49 6.92 -6.27
N VAL A 71 1.50 6.23 -5.13
CA VAL A 71 2.61 6.29 -4.17
C VAL A 71 3.88 5.70 -4.80
N ARG A 72 3.75 4.59 -5.51
CA ARG A 72 4.87 3.96 -6.19
C ARG A 72 5.37 4.82 -7.35
N ALA A 73 4.44 5.34 -8.16
CA ALA A 73 4.78 6.19 -9.30
C ALA A 73 5.51 7.47 -8.87
N ALA A 74 5.18 8.00 -7.71
CA ALA A 74 5.82 9.19 -7.16
C ALA A 74 7.20 8.92 -6.55
N GLY A 75 7.61 7.65 -6.44
CA GLY A 75 8.91 7.28 -5.90
C GLY A 75 9.08 7.55 -4.42
N LEU A 76 8.01 7.47 -3.65
CA LEU A 76 8.03 7.75 -2.21
C LEU A 76 8.64 6.62 -1.37
N TYR A 77 8.72 5.42 -1.91
CA TYR A 77 9.23 4.27 -1.17
C TYR A 77 10.75 4.13 -1.30
N SER A 78 11.42 3.85 -0.19
CA SER A 78 12.80 3.38 -0.17
C SER A 78 12.86 1.87 -0.31
N GLU A 79 11.87 1.18 0.26
CA GLU A 79 11.70 -0.26 0.18
C GLU A 79 10.24 -0.58 -0.15
N PHE A 80 10.07 -1.73 -0.78
CA PHE A 80 8.78 -2.15 -1.27
C PHE A 80 8.73 -3.67 -1.31
N HIS A 81 7.68 -4.25 -0.73
CA HIS A 81 7.51 -5.70 -0.65
C HIS A 81 6.09 -6.10 -1.00
N LEU A 82 5.95 -7.18 -1.72
CA LEU A 82 4.66 -7.82 -2.01
C LEU A 82 4.76 -9.29 -1.66
N PHE A 83 3.90 -9.72 -0.72
CA PHE A 83 3.86 -11.11 -0.26
C PHE A 83 2.46 -11.67 -0.45
N GLU A 84 2.37 -12.98 -0.71
CA GLU A 84 1.11 -13.68 -0.51
C GLU A 84 0.81 -13.71 0.99
N PHE A 85 -0.42 -13.39 1.36
CA PHE A 85 -0.83 -13.32 2.76
C PHE A 85 -1.81 -14.44 3.05
N GLN A 86 -1.50 -15.28 4.01
CA GLN A 86 -2.40 -16.33 4.49
C GLN A 86 -2.93 -15.92 5.85
N ASN A 87 -4.24 -15.68 5.91
CA ASN A 87 -4.89 -15.29 7.16
C ASN A 87 -5.08 -16.53 8.03
N GLU A 88 -4.47 -16.54 9.22
CA GLU A 88 -4.55 -17.67 10.15
C GLU A 88 -5.45 -17.38 11.34
N ILE A 89 -5.71 -16.10 11.65
CA ILE A 89 -6.55 -15.68 12.76
C ILE A 89 -7.43 -14.52 12.30
N GLY A 90 -8.70 -14.64 12.55
CA GLY A 90 -9.63 -13.56 12.25
C GLY A 90 -10.73 -13.85 11.26
#